data_b42cf5bf74ef013f71be29cceede10fe
#
_entry.id   b42cf5bf74ef013f71be29cceede10fe
#
_cell.length_a   1.000
_cell.length_b   1.000
_cell.length_c   1.000
_cell.angle_alpha   90.00
_cell.angle_beta   90.00
_cell.angle_gamma   90.00
#
_symmetry.space_group_name_H-M   'P 1'
#
loop_
_entity.id
_entity.type
_entity.pdbx_description
1 polymer ?
#
loop_
_entity_poly.entity_id
_entity_poly.type
_entity_poly.pdbx_seq_one_letter_code
_entity_poly.pdbx_strand_id
1 'polypeptide(L)'
;MSCNRNNSASIVFTLAAGSTTSPYYGQANITQRLCHSTCISNTPVFQPAFSVQEVAQVGTGQYVVTVKVEGVISYTTGNGQGCCTRSQLISQSFSIPVALAAAPASVTVAAGTTVNAVAAACCQDTSRTFVSETPLVVTVA
;
A
#
# COMPACT_ATOMS: atom_id res chain seq x y z
N MET A 1 19.33 -19.96 4.81
CA MET A 1 19.39 -18.58 4.34
C MET A 1 18.44 -17.73 5.15
N SER A 2 18.90 -16.62 5.65
CA SER A 2 18.05 -15.72 6.41
C SER A 2 17.43 -14.66 5.51
N CYS A 3 16.22 -14.30 5.78
CA CYS A 3 15.54 -13.23 5.11
C CYS A 3 15.87 -11.91 5.78
N ASN A 4 16.01 -10.86 5.00
CA ASN A 4 16.28 -9.55 5.55
C ASN A 4 15.00 -9.01 6.19
N ARG A 5 15.00 -8.87 7.51
CA ARG A 5 13.84 -8.39 8.25
C ARG A 5 13.69 -6.89 8.24
N ASN A 6 14.66 -6.18 7.70
CA ASN A 6 14.62 -4.72 7.63
C ASN A 6 14.03 -4.23 6.30
N ASN A 7 13.47 -5.13 5.50
CA ASN A 7 12.83 -4.73 4.26
C ASN A 7 11.63 -3.85 4.56
N SER A 8 11.63 -2.68 3.97
CA SER A 8 10.48 -1.79 4.02
C SER A 8 9.51 -2.15 2.91
N ALA A 9 8.24 -1.88 3.14
CA ALA A 9 7.25 -1.98 2.09
C ALA A 9 7.53 -0.92 1.02
N SER A 10 7.24 -1.29 -0.21
CA SER A 10 7.27 -0.37 -1.35
C SER A 10 5.84 -0.03 -1.73
N ILE A 11 5.54 1.25 -1.92
CA ILE A 11 4.23 1.67 -2.37
C ILE A 11 4.37 2.51 -3.63
N VAL A 12 3.54 2.19 -4.62
CA VAL A 12 3.47 2.94 -5.87
C VAL A 12 2.01 3.28 -6.14
N PHE A 13 1.73 4.56 -6.36
CA PHE A 13 0.41 5.00 -6.80
C PHE A 13 0.47 5.31 -8.29
N THR A 14 -0.39 4.65 -9.04
CA THR A 14 -0.48 4.82 -10.49
C THR A 14 -1.81 5.44 -10.84
N LEU A 15 -1.77 6.62 -11.47
CA LEU A 15 -2.98 7.28 -11.96
C LEU A 15 -3.54 6.53 -13.17
N ALA A 16 -4.85 6.43 -13.21
CA ALA A 16 -5.53 5.87 -14.38
C ALA A 16 -5.31 6.78 -15.60
N ALA A 17 -5.29 6.17 -16.77
CA ALA A 17 -5.14 6.92 -18.02
C ALA A 17 -6.25 7.96 -18.14
N GLY A 18 -5.87 9.20 -18.43
CA GLY A 18 -6.83 10.30 -18.57
C GLY A 18 -7.23 10.96 -17.25
N SER A 19 -6.75 10.50 -16.11
CA SER A 19 -7.04 11.11 -14.83
C SER A 19 -6.08 12.28 -14.58
N THR A 20 -6.42 13.44 -15.09
CA THR A 20 -5.55 14.62 -15.04
C THR A 20 -6.12 15.76 -14.21
N THR A 21 -7.36 15.63 -13.76
CA THR A 21 -8.02 16.62 -12.91
C THR A 21 -8.76 15.91 -11.78
N SER A 22 -9.08 16.66 -10.73
CA SER A 22 -9.87 16.11 -9.61
C SER A 22 -11.29 15.75 -10.04
N PRO A 23 -11.82 14.61 -9.63
CA PRO A 23 -11.17 13.60 -8.79
C PRO A 23 -10.13 12.76 -9.54
N TYR A 24 -9.06 12.46 -8.85
CA TYR A 24 -7.99 11.65 -9.43
C TYR A 24 -8.25 10.18 -9.12
N TYR A 25 -8.35 9.37 -10.16
CA TYR A 25 -8.56 7.93 -10.05
C TYR A 25 -7.23 7.22 -10.24
N GLY A 26 -6.97 6.25 -9.41
CA GLY A 26 -5.73 5.50 -9.52
C GLY A 26 -5.75 4.25 -8.67
N GLN A 27 -4.60 3.62 -8.57
CA GLN A 27 -4.42 2.38 -7.84
C GLN A 27 -3.15 2.46 -7.01
N ALA A 28 -3.27 2.10 -5.73
CA ALA A 28 -2.13 1.99 -4.85
C ALA A 28 -1.69 0.53 -4.80
N ASN A 29 -0.44 0.27 -5.16
CA ASN A 29 0.15 -1.06 -5.13
C ASN A 29 1.20 -1.09 -4.05
N ILE A 30 1.04 -1.99 -3.10
CA ILE A 30 1.98 -2.19 -2.01
C ILE A 30 2.62 -3.54 -2.17
N THR A 31 3.94 -3.55 -2.12
CA THR A 31 4.74 -4.77 -2.22
C THR A 31 5.54 -4.92 -0.94
N GLN A 32 5.44 -6.07 -0.32
CA GLN A 32 6.14 -6.36 0.92
C GLN A 32 6.70 -7.76 0.87
N ARG A 33 7.95 -7.90 1.23
CA ARG A 33 8.57 -9.20 1.38
C ARG A 33 8.27 -9.73 2.77
N LEU A 34 7.63 -10.88 2.83
CA LEU A 34 7.32 -11.55 4.08
C LEU A 34 8.36 -12.64 4.32
N CYS A 35 9.03 -12.54 5.45
CA CYS A 35 10.11 -13.44 5.82
C CYS A 35 9.71 -14.29 7.02
N HIS A 36 9.80 -15.59 6.85
CA HIS A 36 9.58 -16.51 7.94
C HIS A 36 10.33 -17.82 7.70
N SER A 37 10.60 -18.54 8.77
CA SER A 37 11.33 -19.80 8.70
C SER A 37 10.46 -20.97 8.25
N THR A 38 9.14 -20.79 8.19
CA THR A 38 8.20 -21.81 7.73
C THR A 38 7.33 -21.27 6.63
N CYS A 39 6.59 -22.17 5.99
CA CYS A 39 5.68 -21.76 4.90
C CYS A 39 4.61 -20.83 5.38
N ILE A 40 4.22 -19.92 4.52
CA ILE A 40 2.98 -19.17 4.70
C ILE A 40 1.85 -20.05 4.19
N SER A 41 0.91 -20.37 5.07
CA SER A 41 -0.11 -21.39 4.80
C SER A 41 -1.40 -20.83 4.22
N ASN A 42 -1.53 -19.51 4.16
CA ASN A 42 -2.70 -18.88 3.58
C ASN A 42 -2.31 -17.57 2.91
N THR A 43 -3.23 -17.02 2.13
CA THR A 43 -3.02 -15.69 1.56
C THR A 43 -3.06 -14.66 2.70
N PRO A 44 -2.02 -13.84 2.84
CA PRO A 44 -2.03 -12.80 3.84
C PRO A 44 -3.18 -11.83 3.65
N VAL A 45 -3.66 -11.29 4.75
CA VAL A 45 -4.74 -10.30 4.77
C VAL A 45 -4.16 -8.95 5.15
N PHE A 46 -4.44 -7.95 4.33
CA PHE A 46 -4.03 -6.58 4.59
C PHE A 46 -5.21 -5.66 4.34
N GLN A 47 -5.56 -4.89 5.34
CA GLN A 47 -6.61 -3.90 5.26
C GLN A 47 -5.98 -2.53 5.46
N PRO A 48 -5.62 -1.84 4.38
CA PRO A 48 -4.96 -0.55 4.50
C PRO A 48 -5.95 0.55 4.87
N ALA A 49 -5.46 1.51 5.64
CA ALA A 49 -6.14 2.77 5.87
C ALA A 49 -5.35 3.87 5.16
N PHE A 50 -6.04 4.66 4.36
CA PHE A 50 -5.44 5.75 3.59
C PHE A 50 -5.91 7.07 4.18
N SER A 51 -4.99 8.00 4.37
CA SER A 51 -5.31 9.32 4.91
C SER A 51 -4.43 10.37 4.26
N VAL A 52 -4.95 11.58 4.13
CA VAL A 52 -4.16 12.71 3.65
C VAL A 52 -3.25 13.17 4.77
N GLN A 53 -1.95 13.12 4.52
CA GLN A 53 -0.96 13.50 5.51
C GLN A 53 -0.57 14.97 5.39
N GLU A 54 -0.41 15.44 4.16
CA GLU A 54 0.07 16.80 3.91
C GLU A 54 -0.36 17.27 2.53
N VAL A 55 -0.59 18.57 2.42
CA VAL A 55 -0.74 19.26 1.14
C VAL A 55 0.25 20.41 1.15
N ALA A 56 1.24 20.36 0.27
CA ALA A 56 2.30 21.35 0.24
C ALA A 56 2.36 22.04 -1.11
N GLN A 57 2.53 23.36 -1.11
CA GLN A 57 2.79 24.11 -2.32
C GLN A 57 4.28 24.00 -2.66
N VAL A 58 4.56 23.57 -3.90
CA VAL A 58 5.94 23.40 -4.36
C VAL A 58 6.31 24.35 -5.48
N GLY A 59 5.36 25.15 -5.94
CA GLY A 59 5.58 26.17 -6.97
C GLY A 59 4.28 26.90 -7.23
N THR A 60 4.34 27.92 -8.09
CA THR A 60 3.14 28.67 -8.48
C THR A 60 2.16 27.74 -9.19
N GLY A 61 0.99 27.56 -8.61
CA GLY A 61 -0.03 26.67 -9.16
C GLY A 61 0.31 25.20 -9.06
N GLN A 62 1.32 24.82 -8.27
CA GLN A 62 1.76 23.46 -8.14
C GLN A 62 1.78 23.01 -6.68
N TYR A 63 1.08 21.93 -6.41
CA TYR A 63 0.94 21.38 -5.07
C TYR A 63 1.26 19.89 -5.09
N VAL A 64 1.65 19.37 -3.96
CA VAL A 64 1.89 17.94 -3.76
C VAL A 64 1.00 17.48 -2.61
N VAL A 65 0.17 16.47 -2.90
CA VAL A 65 -0.66 15.81 -1.89
C VAL A 65 0.05 14.55 -1.47
N THR A 66 0.33 14.43 -0.18
CA THR A 66 0.95 13.23 0.38
C THR A 66 -0.13 12.41 1.09
N VAL A 67 -0.25 11.16 0.70
CA VAL A 67 -1.22 10.22 1.26
C VAL A 67 -0.45 9.17 2.06
N LYS A 68 -0.87 8.96 3.29
CA LYS A 68 -0.29 7.97 4.19
C LYS A 68 -1.12 6.69 4.13
N VAL A 69 -0.41 5.57 4.11
CA VAL A 69 -0.99 4.23 4.14
C VAL A 69 -0.50 3.53 5.39
N GLU A 70 -1.43 3.04 6.19
CA GLU A 70 -1.12 2.27 7.37
C GLU A 70 -1.97 1.03 7.43
N GLY A 71 -1.42 -0.03 7.98
CA GLY A 71 -2.16 -1.25 8.20
C GLY A 71 -1.25 -2.37 8.66
N VAL A 72 -1.86 -3.50 8.93
CA VAL A 72 -1.14 -4.69 9.38
C VAL A 72 -1.42 -5.82 8.40
N ILE A 73 -0.34 -6.45 7.94
CA ILE A 73 -0.44 -7.68 7.16
C ILE A 73 -0.48 -8.82 8.16
N SER A 74 -1.55 -9.62 8.10
CA SER A 74 -1.71 -10.81 8.94
C SER A 74 -1.61 -12.05 8.08
N TYR A 75 -0.83 -13.01 8.51
CA TYR A 75 -0.67 -14.27 7.79
C TYR A 75 -0.38 -15.39 8.77
N THR A 76 -0.64 -16.61 8.32
CA THR A 76 -0.43 -17.80 9.14
C THR A 76 0.75 -18.58 8.60
N THR A 77 1.63 -19.01 9.49
CA THR A 77 2.78 -19.82 9.13
C THR A 77 2.64 -21.19 9.80
N GLY A 78 3.27 -22.18 9.21
CA GLY A 78 3.26 -23.53 9.73
C GLY A 78 3.16 -24.54 8.61
N ASN A 79 3.37 -25.79 8.94
CA ASN A 79 3.34 -26.89 7.99
C ASN A 79 2.23 -27.86 8.32
N GLY A 80 1.08 -27.35 8.73
CA GLY A 80 -0.07 -28.16 9.09
C GLY A 80 -0.16 -28.53 10.57
N GLN A 81 0.83 -28.21 11.32
CA GLN A 81 0.80 -28.43 12.77
C GLN A 81 0.48 -27.18 13.56
N GLY A 82 -0.05 -26.34 12.90
CA GLY A 82 -0.50 -25.32 13.53
C GLY A 82 0.24 -24.20 13.59
N CYS A 83 0.11 -23.30 13.73
CA CYS A 83 0.00 -22.53 14.56
C CYS A 83 0.30 -21.16 14.54
N CYS A 84 0.74 -20.47 13.78
CA CYS A 84 1.10 -19.15 14.31
C CYS A 84 0.65 -18.06 13.38
N THR A 85 -0.21 -17.23 13.92
CA THR A 85 -0.55 -15.98 13.25
C THR A 85 0.61 -15.01 13.39
N ARG A 86 1.06 -14.48 12.30
CA ARG A 86 2.10 -13.47 12.24
C ARG A 86 1.52 -12.17 11.73
N SER A 87 2.14 -11.08 12.08
CA SER A 87 1.70 -9.78 11.60
C SER A 87 2.90 -8.90 11.30
N GLN A 88 2.72 -8.01 10.33
CA GLN A 88 3.72 -7.03 9.99
C GLN A 88 3.06 -5.69 9.75
N LEU A 89 3.56 -4.65 10.42
CA LEU A 89 3.04 -3.30 10.27
C LEU A 89 3.57 -2.69 8.98
N ILE A 90 2.67 -2.07 8.24
CA ILE A 90 3.00 -1.25 7.08
C ILE A 90 2.66 0.20 7.41
N SER A 91 3.63 1.08 7.19
CA SER A 91 3.43 2.51 7.31
C SER A 91 4.26 3.16 6.22
N GLN A 92 3.59 3.62 5.17
CA GLN A 92 4.23 4.20 3.99
C GLN A 92 3.42 5.39 3.52
N SER A 93 4.01 6.17 2.62
CA SER A 93 3.29 7.27 1.99
C SER A 93 3.67 7.38 0.53
N PHE A 94 2.78 8.01 -0.23
CA PHE A 94 3.05 8.36 -1.62
C PHE A 94 2.55 9.77 -1.88
N SER A 95 3.04 10.38 -2.94
CA SER A 95 2.74 11.77 -3.27
C SER A 95 2.13 11.88 -4.64
N ILE A 96 1.16 12.78 -4.78
CA ILE A 96 0.49 13.07 -6.03
C ILE A 96 0.72 14.54 -6.35
N PRO A 97 1.39 14.87 -7.47
CA PRO A 97 1.47 16.25 -7.91
C PRO A 97 0.14 16.69 -8.53
N VAL A 98 -0.32 17.87 -8.15
CA VAL A 98 -1.57 18.43 -8.66
C VAL A 98 -1.35 19.88 -9.05
N ALA A 99 -2.01 20.30 -10.14
CA ALA A 99 -1.97 21.68 -10.61
C ALA A 99 -3.28 22.35 -10.19
N LEU A 100 -3.17 23.44 -9.43
CA LEU A 100 -4.33 24.17 -8.89
C LEU A 100 -4.10 25.66 -9.00
N ALA A 101 -5.19 26.41 -9.26
CA ALA A 101 -5.11 27.87 -9.33
C ALA A 101 -4.89 28.49 -7.94
N ALA A 102 -5.31 27.81 -6.88
CA ALA A 102 -5.19 28.26 -5.50
C ALA A 102 -5.06 27.05 -4.58
N ALA A 103 -4.66 27.32 -3.34
CA ALA A 103 -4.58 26.27 -2.34
C ALA A 103 -5.93 25.56 -2.17
N PRO A 104 -5.95 24.23 -2.11
CA PRO A 104 -7.23 23.53 -1.96
C PRO A 104 -7.82 23.75 -0.57
N ALA A 105 -9.14 23.87 -0.51
CA ALA A 105 -9.86 23.98 0.75
C ALA A 105 -9.96 22.63 1.44
N SER A 106 -10.05 21.55 0.66
CA SER A 106 -10.14 20.20 1.20
C SER A 106 -9.52 19.19 0.25
N VAL A 107 -8.95 18.14 0.82
CA VAL A 107 -8.45 16.98 0.07
C VAL A 107 -8.95 15.74 0.79
N THR A 108 -9.61 14.85 0.04
CA THR A 108 -10.11 13.60 0.59
C THR A 108 -9.60 12.43 -0.23
N VAL A 109 -9.46 11.29 0.42
CA VAL A 109 -9.11 10.05 -0.24
C VAL A 109 -10.15 8.99 0.09
N ALA A 110 -10.63 8.28 -0.92
CA ALA A 110 -11.55 7.18 -0.75
C ALA A 110 -10.96 5.93 -1.36
N ALA A 111 -11.05 4.82 -0.64
CA ALA A 111 -10.49 3.55 -1.07
C ALA A 111 -11.59 2.58 -1.48
N GLY A 112 -11.37 1.86 -2.57
CA GLY A 112 -12.21 0.75 -2.97
C GLY A 112 -11.77 -0.56 -2.31
N THR A 113 -12.16 -1.67 -2.89
CA THR A 113 -11.85 -2.99 -2.35
C THR A 113 -10.38 -3.34 -2.59
N THR A 114 -9.71 -3.74 -1.53
CA THR A 114 -8.33 -4.19 -1.59
C THR A 114 -8.26 -5.64 -2.03
N VAL A 115 -7.39 -5.93 -2.98
CA VAL A 115 -7.10 -7.29 -3.43
C VAL A 115 -5.71 -7.66 -2.97
N ASN A 116 -5.60 -8.77 -2.26
CA ASN A 116 -4.36 -9.28 -1.71
C ASN A 116 -3.92 -10.52 -2.46
N ALA A 117 -2.63 -10.61 -2.73
CA ALA A 117 -2.06 -11.78 -3.38
C ALA A 117 -0.66 -12.04 -2.85
N VAL A 118 -0.25 -13.29 -2.93
CA VAL A 118 1.12 -13.69 -2.59
C VAL A 118 1.63 -14.60 -3.70
N ALA A 119 2.90 -14.49 -4.00
CA ALA A 119 3.50 -15.35 -5.01
C ALA A 119 3.32 -16.82 -4.63
N ALA A 120 3.09 -17.66 -5.63
CA ALA A 120 2.89 -19.09 -5.43
C ALA A 120 4.03 -19.65 -4.57
N ALA A 121 3.62 -20.45 -3.58
CA ALA A 121 4.51 -20.80 -2.51
C ALA A 121 5.07 -22.19 -2.64
N CYS A 122 6.37 -22.30 -2.41
CA CYS A 122 6.98 -23.55 -2.05
C CYS A 122 7.40 -23.46 -0.58
N CYS A 123 7.14 -24.51 0.18
CA CYS A 123 7.43 -24.50 1.60
C CYS A 123 8.90 -24.47 1.92
N GLN A 124 9.76 -24.55 0.94
CA GLN A 124 11.19 -24.46 1.16
C GLN A 124 11.69 -23.03 1.18
N ASP A 125 10.90 -22.10 0.69
CA ASP A 125 11.30 -20.70 0.69
C ASP A 125 10.91 -20.03 2.00
N THR A 126 11.80 -19.24 2.52
CA THR A 126 11.56 -18.49 3.76
C THR A 126 11.07 -17.07 3.49
N SER A 127 10.88 -16.73 2.24
CA SER A 127 10.36 -15.41 1.88
C SER A 127 9.35 -15.51 0.76
N ARG A 128 8.38 -14.62 0.81
CA ARG A 128 7.34 -14.48 -0.21
C ARG A 128 7.13 -13.01 -0.48
N THR A 129 6.82 -12.69 -1.71
CA THR A 129 6.43 -11.34 -2.06
C THR A 129 4.92 -11.23 -1.97
N PHE A 130 4.47 -10.39 -1.07
CA PHE A 130 3.07 -10.05 -0.90
C PHE A 130 2.77 -8.78 -1.67
N VAL A 131 1.67 -8.77 -2.42
CA VAL A 131 1.22 -7.62 -3.19
C VAL A 131 -0.21 -7.30 -2.79
N SER A 132 -0.48 -6.03 -2.52
CA SER A 132 -1.81 -5.54 -2.22
C SER A 132 -2.15 -4.44 -3.21
N GLU A 133 -3.33 -4.50 -3.81
CA GLU A 133 -3.79 -3.52 -4.78
C GLU A 133 -5.10 -2.91 -4.28
N THR A 134 -5.15 -1.59 -4.21
CA THR A 134 -6.34 -0.87 -3.76
C THR A 134 -6.64 0.27 -4.71
N PRO A 135 -7.82 0.31 -5.34
CA PRO A 135 -8.22 1.48 -6.10
C PRO A 135 -8.49 2.66 -5.17
N LEU A 136 -8.04 3.82 -5.58
CA LEU A 136 -8.20 5.05 -4.81
C LEU A 136 -8.81 6.15 -5.65
N VAL A 137 -9.58 7.01 -4.99
CA VAL A 137 -10.05 8.26 -5.57
C VAL A 137 -9.60 9.39 -4.64
N VAL A 138 -8.85 10.32 -5.19
CA VAL A 138 -8.38 11.49 -4.45
C VAL A 138 -9.11 12.71 -4.99
N THR A 139 -9.89 13.35 -4.14
CA THR A 139 -10.67 14.53 -4.51
C THR A 139 -10.06 15.76 -3.88
N VAL A 140 -9.76 16.74 -4.72
CA VAL A 140 -9.17 18.01 -4.34
C VAL A 140 -10.18 19.11 -4.65
N ALA A 141 -10.64 19.81 -3.62
CA ALA A 141 -11.68 20.84 -3.77
C ALA A 141 -11.22 22.22 -3.30
#